data_09cfe62f64acc287bd88373f5823fac5
#
_entry.id   09cfe62f64acc287bd88373f5823fac5
#
_cell.length_a   1.000
_cell.length_b   1.000
_cell.length_c   1.000
_cell.angle_alpha   90.00
_cell.angle_beta   90.00
_cell.angle_gamma   90.00
#
_symmetry.space_group_name_H-M   'P 1'
#
loop_
_entity.id
_entity.type
_entity.pdbx_description
1 polymer ?
#
loop_
_entity_poly.entity_id
_entity_poly.type
_entity_poly.pdbx_seq_one_letter_code
_entity_poly.pdbx_strand_id
1 'polypeptide(L)'
;LDVSIQAQILNILMDLKDEFHFSYLFIAHDLSVVKHISDSLGVMYLGSIVERAPKKTLFRNPVHPYTKALFSAAPTIDENNIAESQELRGEIPSPIHLPSGCLFHDRCPMACPDCARKVPELKEVEPGHFAACHLL
;
A
#
# COMPACT_ATOMS: atom_id res chain seq x y z
N LEU A 1 11.17 -16.69 -10.17
CA LEU A 1 12.46 -16.14 -10.64
C LEU A 1 13.43 -16.08 -9.48
N ASP A 2 14.68 -16.48 -9.74
CA ASP A 2 15.76 -16.39 -8.77
C ASP A 2 15.95 -14.91 -8.35
N VAL A 3 16.16 -14.64 -7.06
CA VAL A 3 16.31 -13.30 -6.49
C VAL A 3 17.42 -12.50 -7.20
N SER A 4 18.48 -13.18 -7.65
CA SER A 4 19.58 -12.54 -8.37
C SER A 4 19.17 -12.07 -9.78
N ILE A 5 18.35 -12.83 -10.49
CA ILE A 5 17.84 -12.47 -11.81
C ILE A 5 16.85 -11.31 -11.69
N GLN A 6 16.00 -11.32 -10.67
CA GLN A 6 15.06 -10.23 -10.40
C GLN A 6 15.80 -8.91 -10.16
N ALA A 7 16.87 -8.91 -9.36
CA ALA A 7 17.68 -7.72 -9.12
C ALA A 7 18.34 -7.20 -10.40
N GLN A 8 18.84 -8.09 -11.27
CA GLN A 8 19.42 -7.68 -12.55
C GLN A 8 18.39 -7.00 -13.48
N ILE A 9 17.19 -7.58 -13.57
CA ILE A 9 16.11 -6.99 -14.37
C ILE A 9 15.73 -5.60 -13.85
N LEU A 10 15.63 -5.45 -12.53
CA LEU A 10 15.32 -4.14 -11.91
C LEU A 10 16.38 -3.09 -12.22
N ASN A 11 17.68 -3.46 -12.17
CA ASN A 11 18.76 -2.55 -12.52
C ASN A 11 18.67 -2.12 -13.99
N ILE A 12 18.43 -3.05 -14.92
CA ILE A 12 18.24 -2.73 -16.34
C ILE A 12 17.05 -1.77 -16.53
N LEU A 13 15.94 -1.98 -15.84
CA LEU A 13 14.78 -1.09 -15.92
C LEU A 13 15.09 0.31 -15.38
N MET A 14 15.90 0.42 -14.32
CA MET A 14 16.34 1.71 -13.79
C MET A 14 17.28 2.42 -14.77
N ASP A 15 18.25 1.71 -15.35
CA ASP A 15 19.17 2.27 -16.36
C ASP A 15 18.39 2.79 -17.58
N LEU A 16 17.41 2.03 -18.09
CA LEU A 16 16.55 2.44 -19.18
C LEU A 16 15.68 3.66 -18.82
N LYS A 17 15.19 3.72 -17.58
CA LYS A 17 14.43 4.89 -17.07
C LYS A 17 15.29 6.15 -17.14
N ASP A 18 16.55 6.06 -16.71
CA ASP A 18 17.47 7.20 -16.67
C ASP A 18 17.95 7.61 -18.07
N GLU A 19 18.23 6.64 -18.95
CA GLU A 19 18.70 6.89 -20.32
C GLU A 19 17.60 7.46 -21.21
N PHE A 20 16.38 6.88 -21.16
CA PHE A 20 15.27 7.25 -22.05
C PHE A 20 14.21 8.13 -21.40
N HIS A 21 14.34 8.47 -20.12
CA HIS A 21 13.40 9.27 -19.34
C HIS A 21 11.97 8.67 -19.32
N PHE A 22 11.88 7.34 -19.21
CA PHE A 22 10.60 6.64 -19.11
C PHE A 22 9.93 6.84 -17.75
N SER A 23 8.60 6.79 -17.76
CA SER A 23 7.81 6.59 -16.54
C SER A 23 7.25 5.18 -16.54
N TYR A 24 7.43 4.45 -15.45
CA TYR A 24 6.90 3.10 -15.29
C TYR A 24 5.70 3.08 -14.36
N LEU A 25 4.67 2.34 -14.74
CA LEU A 25 3.68 1.84 -13.80
C LEU A 25 4.06 0.41 -13.42
N PHE A 26 4.53 0.22 -12.19
CA PHE A 26 4.98 -1.06 -11.70
C PHE A 26 3.95 -1.66 -10.74
N ILE A 27 3.48 -2.89 -11.00
CA ILE A 27 2.53 -3.60 -10.15
C ILE A 27 3.26 -4.80 -9.55
N ALA A 28 3.36 -4.83 -8.24
CA ALA A 28 4.05 -5.89 -7.51
C ALA A 28 3.39 -6.16 -6.15
N HIS A 29 3.64 -7.35 -5.62
CA HIS A 29 3.26 -7.76 -4.28
C HIS A 29 4.44 -7.78 -3.31
N ASP A 30 5.67 -7.65 -3.81
CA ASP A 30 6.89 -7.63 -3.01
C ASP A 30 7.27 -6.19 -2.67
N LEU A 31 7.17 -5.85 -1.39
CA LEU A 31 7.45 -4.51 -0.88
C LEU A 31 8.94 -4.12 -0.99
N SER A 32 9.86 -5.07 -0.96
CA SER A 32 11.29 -4.81 -1.11
C SER A 32 11.61 -4.32 -2.52
N VAL A 33 11.02 -4.95 -3.52
CA VAL A 33 11.11 -4.54 -4.93
C VAL A 33 10.53 -3.15 -5.13
N VAL A 34 9.31 -2.94 -4.62
CA VAL A 34 8.62 -1.64 -4.71
C VAL A 34 9.40 -0.53 -4.04
N LYS A 35 9.98 -0.79 -2.85
CA LYS A 35 10.83 0.15 -2.12
C LYS A 35 12.06 0.56 -2.94
N HIS A 36 12.62 -0.35 -3.73
CA HIS A 36 13.81 -0.08 -4.54
C HIS A 36 13.51 0.79 -5.77
N ILE A 37 12.52 0.42 -6.58
CA ILE A 37 12.31 1.00 -7.92
C ILE A 37 11.39 2.23 -7.95
N SER A 38 10.48 2.40 -6.96
CA SER A 38 9.41 3.38 -7.03
C SER A 38 9.80 4.76 -6.51
N ASP A 39 9.19 5.80 -7.08
CA ASP A 39 9.26 7.18 -6.57
C ASP A 39 8.00 7.52 -5.75
N SER A 40 6.85 7.01 -6.19
CA SER A 40 5.54 7.17 -5.55
C SER A 40 4.81 5.83 -5.51
N LEU A 41 3.98 5.62 -4.53
CA LEU A 41 3.27 4.37 -4.28
C LEU A 41 1.77 4.58 -4.17
N GLY A 42 1.01 3.63 -4.72
CA GLY A 42 -0.40 3.45 -4.45
C GLY A 42 -0.65 2.09 -3.84
N VAL A 43 -1.25 2.05 -2.66
CA VAL A 43 -1.68 0.80 -2.01
C VAL A 43 -3.09 0.49 -2.45
N MET A 44 -3.29 -0.71 -2.98
CA MET A 44 -4.57 -1.16 -3.51
C MET A 44 -5.16 -2.26 -2.64
N TYR A 45 -6.45 -2.19 -2.37
CA TYR A 45 -7.22 -3.23 -1.69
C TYR A 45 -8.51 -3.52 -2.46
N LEU A 46 -8.74 -4.78 -2.84
CA LEU A 46 -9.92 -5.21 -3.62
C LEU A 46 -10.23 -4.28 -4.83
N GLY A 47 -9.21 -3.93 -5.61
CA GLY A 47 -9.35 -3.13 -6.82
C GLY A 47 -9.43 -1.61 -6.61
N SER A 48 -9.40 -1.12 -5.36
CA SER A 48 -9.46 0.31 -5.04
C SER A 48 -8.17 0.80 -4.40
N ILE A 49 -7.72 2.00 -4.77
CA ILE A 49 -6.60 2.67 -4.11
C ILE A 49 -7.08 3.18 -2.75
N VAL A 50 -6.48 2.66 -1.69
CA VAL A 50 -6.80 3.04 -0.31
C VAL A 50 -5.85 4.09 0.25
N GLU A 51 -4.61 4.14 -0.28
CA GLU A 51 -3.61 5.13 0.12
C GLU A 51 -2.62 5.38 -1.01
N ARG A 52 -2.18 6.63 -1.19
CA ARG A 52 -1.19 7.02 -2.19
C ARG A 52 -0.31 8.15 -1.66
N ALA A 53 1.01 8.00 -1.78
CA ALA A 53 1.96 9.05 -1.40
C ALA A 53 3.33 8.85 -2.08
N PRO A 54 4.24 9.87 -2.00
CA PRO A 54 5.64 9.66 -2.28
C PRO A 54 6.21 8.53 -1.43
N LYS A 55 7.10 7.72 -2.00
CA LYS A 55 7.69 6.53 -1.34
C LYS A 55 8.14 6.81 0.10
N LYS A 56 8.96 7.84 0.29
CA LYS A 56 9.51 8.17 1.62
C LYS A 56 8.42 8.47 2.65
N THR A 57 7.37 9.18 2.23
CA THR A 57 6.23 9.53 3.09
C THR A 57 5.46 8.27 3.48
N LEU A 58 5.12 7.44 2.51
CA LEU A 58 4.30 6.25 2.74
C LEU A 58 4.98 5.24 3.66
N PHE A 59 6.29 4.98 3.47
CA PHE A 59 7.04 4.08 4.35
C PHE A 59 7.26 4.64 5.75
N ARG A 60 7.38 5.96 5.90
CA ARG A 60 7.59 6.61 7.18
C ARG A 60 6.31 6.77 8.00
N ASN A 61 5.21 7.13 7.35
CA ASN A 61 3.96 7.49 8.00
C ASN A 61 2.74 6.97 7.23
N PRO A 62 2.54 5.62 7.13
CA PRO A 62 1.31 5.08 6.57
C PRO A 62 0.14 5.47 7.47
N VAL A 63 -0.98 5.94 6.88
CA VAL A 63 -2.13 6.41 7.65
C VAL A 63 -3.32 5.47 7.57
N HIS A 64 -3.51 4.78 6.43
CA HIS A 64 -4.61 3.82 6.27
C HIS A 64 -4.34 2.53 7.07
N PRO A 65 -5.32 1.99 7.83
CA PRO A 65 -5.12 0.78 8.64
C PRO A 65 -4.62 -0.44 7.87
N TYR A 66 -5.08 -0.62 6.62
CA TYR A 66 -4.58 -1.69 5.76
C TYR A 66 -3.10 -1.53 5.41
N THR A 67 -2.67 -0.32 5.06
CA THR A 67 -1.26 -0.04 4.74
C THR A 67 -0.36 -0.28 5.93
N LYS A 68 -0.80 0.14 7.12
CA LYS A 68 -0.07 -0.13 8.38
C LYS A 68 0.11 -1.63 8.61
N ALA A 69 -0.96 -2.40 8.49
CA ALA A 69 -0.91 -3.84 8.65
C ALA A 69 -0.05 -4.53 7.57
N LEU A 70 -0.14 -4.07 6.31
CA LEU A 70 0.68 -4.58 5.21
C LEU A 70 2.17 -4.37 5.47
N PHE A 71 2.56 -3.18 5.94
CA PHE A 71 3.95 -2.86 6.21
C PHE A 71 4.48 -3.52 7.48
N SER A 72 3.66 -3.70 8.51
CA SER A 72 4.05 -4.42 9.73
C SER A 72 4.28 -5.92 9.48
N ALA A 73 3.64 -6.50 8.48
CA ALA A 73 3.83 -7.90 8.10
C ALA A 73 5.09 -8.14 7.24
N ALA A 74 5.74 -7.08 6.75
CA ALA A 74 6.91 -7.19 5.88
C ALA A 74 8.22 -7.12 6.70
N PRO A 75 9.00 -8.20 6.79
CA PRO A 75 10.16 -8.30 7.70
C PRO A 75 11.34 -7.39 7.36
N THR A 76 11.29 -6.63 6.27
CA THR A 76 12.43 -5.87 5.72
C THR A 76 12.30 -4.35 5.83
N ILE A 77 11.29 -3.81 6.51
CA ILE A 77 11.00 -2.36 6.40
C ILE A 77 11.80 -1.51 7.38
N ASP A 78 12.08 -1.96 8.58
CA ASP A 78 13.09 -1.36 9.50
C ASP A 78 13.17 -2.20 10.77
N GLU A 79 14.37 -2.67 11.13
CA GLU A 79 14.61 -3.37 12.40
C GLU A 79 14.34 -2.50 13.64
N ASN A 80 14.17 -1.18 13.44
CA ASN A 80 13.95 -0.20 14.52
C ASN A 80 12.49 0.24 14.67
N ASN A 81 11.57 -0.18 13.80
CA ASN A 81 10.14 0.13 13.86
C ASN A 81 9.32 -1.16 13.90
N ILE A 82 9.49 -1.93 14.96
CA ILE A 82 8.54 -2.98 15.35
C ILE A 82 7.31 -2.24 15.90
N ALA A 83 6.55 -1.60 15.02
CA ALA A 83 5.16 -1.28 15.31
C ALA A 83 4.48 -2.62 15.60
N GLU A 84 3.81 -2.75 16.74
CA GLU A 84 3.06 -3.94 17.12
C GLU A 84 2.31 -4.46 15.88
N SER A 85 2.64 -5.68 15.46
CA SER A 85 2.05 -6.28 14.28
C SER A 85 0.54 -6.37 14.52
N GLN A 86 -0.22 -5.49 13.88
CA GLN A 86 -1.67 -5.56 13.94
C GLN A 86 -2.10 -6.76 13.09
N GLU A 87 -2.43 -7.85 13.76
CA GLU A 87 -3.01 -9.00 13.10
C GLU A 87 -4.30 -8.60 12.39
N LEU A 88 -4.30 -8.78 11.07
CA LEU A 88 -5.48 -8.56 10.26
C LEU A 88 -6.52 -9.64 10.61
N ARG A 89 -7.67 -9.21 11.09
CA ARG A 89 -8.77 -10.11 11.43
C ARG A 89 -9.47 -10.62 10.18
N GLY A 90 -9.94 -11.87 10.22
CA GLY A 90 -10.82 -12.45 9.21
C GLY A 90 -10.14 -12.78 7.86
N GLU A 91 -10.91 -13.42 7.00
CA GLU A 91 -10.49 -13.80 5.65
C GLU A 91 -10.62 -12.63 4.67
N ILE A 92 -9.89 -12.70 3.55
CA ILE A 92 -10.02 -11.72 2.47
C ILE A 92 -11.39 -11.92 1.81
N PRO A 93 -12.25 -10.88 1.75
CA PRO A 93 -13.54 -11.00 1.07
C PRO A 93 -13.39 -11.40 -0.39
N SER A 94 -14.41 -12.09 -0.91
CA SER A 94 -14.44 -12.45 -2.33
C SER A 94 -14.43 -11.19 -3.21
N PRO A 95 -13.60 -11.12 -4.24
CA PRO A 95 -13.59 -9.99 -5.18
C PRO A 95 -14.88 -9.93 -6.04
N ILE A 96 -15.69 -10.99 -6.03
CA ILE A 96 -16.98 -11.06 -6.74
C ILE A 96 -18.10 -10.40 -5.92
N HIS A 97 -18.04 -10.52 -4.58
CA HIS A 97 -19.02 -9.95 -3.66
C HIS A 97 -18.32 -8.94 -2.76
N LEU A 98 -18.17 -7.71 -3.26
CA LEU A 98 -17.52 -6.65 -2.52
C LEU A 98 -18.36 -6.20 -1.33
N PRO A 99 -17.76 -5.94 -0.16
CA PRO A 99 -18.43 -5.34 0.97
C PRO A 99 -19.00 -3.96 0.62
N SER A 100 -20.09 -3.57 1.26
CA SER A 100 -20.62 -2.21 1.17
C SER A 100 -19.71 -1.21 1.90
N GLY A 101 -19.70 0.04 1.47
CA GLY A 101 -18.92 1.08 2.12
C GLY A 101 -17.41 0.94 1.91
N CYS A 102 -16.63 1.08 2.99
CA CYS A 102 -15.19 0.89 2.97
C CYS A 102 -14.87 -0.60 2.77
N LEU A 103 -14.19 -0.96 1.69
CA LEU A 103 -13.87 -2.36 1.36
C LEU A 103 -13.07 -3.09 2.44
N PHE A 104 -12.36 -2.35 3.29
CA PHE A 104 -11.54 -2.90 4.36
C PHE A 104 -12.27 -2.99 5.71
N HIS A 105 -13.52 -2.53 5.83
CA HIS A 105 -14.18 -2.36 7.14
C HIS A 105 -14.32 -3.65 7.94
N ASP A 106 -14.60 -4.80 7.31
CA ASP A 106 -14.76 -6.10 7.99
C ASP A 106 -13.46 -6.58 8.67
N ARG A 107 -12.31 -6.12 8.16
CA ARG A 107 -10.99 -6.51 8.67
C ARG A 107 -10.28 -5.37 9.42
N CYS A 108 -10.91 -4.20 9.45
CA CYS A 108 -10.35 -3.01 10.09
C CYS A 108 -10.55 -3.05 11.60
N PRO A 109 -9.48 -3.02 12.41
CA PRO A 109 -9.62 -3.01 13.88
C PRO A 109 -10.25 -1.71 14.40
N MET A 110 -10.28 -0.67 13.58
CA MET A 110 -10.79 0.67 13.93
C MET A 110 -12.09 1.02 13.18
N ALA A 111 -12.79 0.02 12.61
CA ALA A 111 -14.00 0.27 11.83
C ALA A 111 -15.08 0.99 12.67
N CYS A 112 -15.66 2.03 12.07
CA CYS A 112 -16.80 2.76 12.64
C CYS A 112 -18.08 2.47 11.85
N PRO A 113 -19.29 2.84 12.36
CA PRO A 113 -20.56 2.55 11.68
C PRO A 113 -20.66 3.14 10.26
N ASP A 114 -20.01 4.27 9.99
CA ASP A 114 -20.00 4.87 8.65
C ASP A 114 -19.16 4.06 7.67
N CYS A 115 -18.16 3.33 8.14
CA CYS A 115 -17.32 2.47 7.30
C CYS A 115 -18.13 1.38 6.56
N ALA A 116 -19.19 0.85 7.16
CA ALA A 116 -20.05 -0.14 6.52
C ALA A 116 -21.07 0.46 5.55
N ARG A 117 -21.32 1.77 5.63
CA ARG A 117 -22.43 2.44 4.92
C ARG A 117 -21.96 3.28 3.74
N LYS A 118 -20.80 3.90 3.86
CA LYS A 118 -20.30 4.88 2.88
C LYS A 118 -18.93 4.47 2.36
N VAL A 119 -18.73 4.63 1.06
CA VAL A 119 -17.40 4.49 0.46
C VAL A 119 -16.56 5.70 0.83
N PRO A 120 -15.39 5.53 1.46
CA PRO A 120 -14.52 6.67 1.77
C PRO A 120 -13.93 7.25 0.49
N GLU A 121 -13.92 8.56 0.39
CA GLU A 121 -13.25 9.27 -0.70
C GLU A 121 -11.74 9.30 -0.45
N LEU A 122 -10.97 9.25 -1.54
CA LEU A 122 -9.51 9.44 -1.48
C LEU A 122 -9.23 10.94 -1.29
N LYS A 123 -8.89 11.36 -0.06
CA LYS A 123 -8.63 12.75 0.33
C LYS A 123 -7.18 12.98 0.64
N GLU A 124 -6.71 14.19 0.39
CA GLU A 124 -5.37 14.62 0.79
C GLU A 124 -5.35 14.85 2.31
N VAL A 125 -4.48 14.11 3.00
CA VAL A 125 -4.29 14.18 4.45
C VAL A 125 -3.05 14.99 4.83
N GLU A 126 -2.05 14.99 3.98
CA GLU A 126 -0.84 15.81 4.03
C GLU A 126 -0.44 16.15 2.57
N PRO A 127 0.37 17.17 2.31
CA PRO A 127 0.78 17.54 0.96
C PRO A 127 1.33 16.35 0.15
N GLY A 128 0.61 15.96 -0.91
CA GLY A 128 0.94 14.82 -1.76
C GLY A 128 0.63 13.44 -1.16
N HIS A 129 0.03 13.37 0.03
CA HIS A 129 -0.37 12.12 0.70
C HIS A 129 -1.89 12.01 0.77
N PHE A 130 -2.44 10.99 0.14
CA PHE A 130 -3.88 10.77 -0.01
C PHE A 130 -4.27 9.44 0.62
N ALA A 131 -5.40 9.43 1.33
CA ALA A 131 -5.96 8.21 1.91
C ALA A 131 -7.49 8.19 1.85
N ALA A 132 -8.04 6.99 1.67
CA ALA A 132 -9.48 6.73 1.63
C ALA A 132 -9.93 6.10 2.95
N CYS A 133 -10.09 6.91 3.99
CA CYS A 133 -10.50 6.45 5.32
C CYS A 133 -11.41 7.47 6.00
N HIS A 134 -12.46 6.99 6.69
CA HIS A 134 -13.38 7.86 7.45
C HIS A 134 -12.83 8.38 8.77
N LEU A 135 -11.67 7.85 9.21
CA LEU A 135 -11.04 8.23 10.47
C LEU A 135 -9.97 9.33 10.30
N LEU A 136 -9.79 9.85 9.08
CA LEU A 136 -8.80 10.86 8.72
C LEU A 136 -9.46 12.17 8.32
#